data_14b263a4a6f6c432cf67a2db9a232be4
#
_entry.id   14b263a4a6f6c432cf67a2db9a232be4
#
_cell.length_a   1.000
_cell.length_b   1.000
_cell.length_c   1.000
_cell.angle_alpha   90.00
_cell.angle_beta   90.00
_cell.angle_gamma   90.00
#
_symmetry.space_group_name_H-M   'P 1'
#
loop_
_entity.id
_entity.type
_entity.pdbx_description
1 polymer ?
#
loop_
_entity_poly.entity_id
_entity_poly.type
_entity_poly.pdbx_seq_one_letter_code
_entity_poly.pdbx_strand_id
1 'polypeptide(L)'
;FVQPTIDDSYRDFKDYLVELIKGEDEMPDAFAAVNDYIALGAIRAMQELNVNVPITGFDDISFASYSTPSLTTVRVNKRYLGEVAVKRLIEKFSENENTLKIMVSTEIIERDSTK
;
A
#
# COMPACT_ATOMS: atom_id res chain seq x y z
N PHE A 1 8.19 15.61 -4.00
CA PHE A 1 7.75 14.21 -3.91
C PHE A 1 6.25 14.19 -4.21
N VAL A 2 5.88 13.95 -5.46
CA VAL A 2 4.47 13.77 -5.81
C VAL A 2 4.14 12.31 -5.51
N GLN A 3 3.14 12.06 -4.66
CA GLN A 3 2.67 10.71 -4.45
C GLN A 3 2.04 10.21 -5.76
N PRO A 4 2.36 8.99 -6.22
CA PRO A 4 1.75 8.45 -7.42
C PRO A 4 0.23 8.38 -7.22
N THR A 5 -0.51 8.90 -8.17
CA THR A 5 -1.97 8.76 -8.20
C THR A 5 -2.33 7.33 -8.61
N ILE A 6 -3.59 6.93 -8.39
CA ILE A 6 -4.10 5.63 -8.89
C ILE A 6 -3.93 5.56 -10.41
N ASP A 7 -4.16 6.66 -11.13
CA ASP A 7 -4.06 6.71 -12.59
C ASP A 7 -2.61 6.63 -13.10
N ASP A 8 -1.64 7.26 -12.41
CA ASP A 8 -0.23 7.12 -12.75
C ASP A 8 0.25 5.69 -12.51
N SER A 9 -0.08 5.13 -11.34
CA SER A 9 0.25 3.76 -11.00
C SER A 9 -0.38 2.74 -11.95
N TYR A 10 -1.62 2.99 -12.39
CA TYR A 10 -2.28 2.16 -13.39
C TYR A 10 -1.53 2.17 -14.73
N ARG A 11 -1.12 3.34 -15.23
CA ARG A 11 -0.40 3.45 -16.52
C ARG A 11 0.95 2.75 -16.46
N ASP A 12 1.76 3.08 -15.45
CA ASP A 12 3.10 2.53 -15.30
C ASP A 12 3.05 1.00 -15.11
N PHE A 13 2.12 0.51 -14.30
CA PHE A 13 1.99 -0.92 -14.06
C PHE A 13 1.41 -1.67 -15.27
N LYS A 14 0.51 -1.04 -16.03
CA LYS A 14 0.01 -1.61 -17.27
C LYS A 14 1.11 -1.78 -18.30
N ASP A 15 1.96 -0.77 -18.48
CA ASP A 15 3.09 -0.83 -19.40
C ASP A 15 4.06 -1.95 -19.00
N TYR A 16 4.36 -2.07 -17.69
CA TYR A 16 5.16 -3.15 -17.15
C TYR A 16 4.54 -4.54 -17.44
N LEU A 17 3.25 -4.71 -17.19
CA LEU A 17 2.56 -5.99 -17.48
C LEU A 17 2.55 -6.33 -18.96
N VAL A 18 2.36 -5.34 -19.84
CA VAL A 18 2.40 -5.55 -21.30
C VAL A 18 3.79 -6.01 -21.73
N GLU A 19 4.85 -5.45 -21.19
CA GLU A 19 6.22 -5.88 -21.47
C GLU A 19 6.47 -7.30 -20.95
N LEU A 20 6.02 -7.61 -19.74
CA LEU A 20 6.13 -8.92 -19.14
C LEU A 20 5.38 -10.00 -19.95
N ILE A 21 4.15 -9.70 -20.42
CA ILE A 21 3.36 -10.63 -21.25
C ILE A 21 3.99 -10.85 -22.62
N LYS A 22 4.63 -9.83 -23.22
CA LYS A 22 5.30 -9.93 -24.52
C LYS A 22 6.67 -10.60 -24.43
N GLY A 23 7.32 -10.52 -23.28
CA GLY A 23 8.57 -11.18 -23.00
C GLY A 23 8.37 -12.68 -22.75
N GLU A 24 9.47 -13.39 -22.63
CA GLU A 24 9.47 -14.81 -22.20
C GLU A 24 9.64 -14.93 -20.68
N ASP A 25 9.48 -13.82 -19.96
CA ASP A 25 9.64 -13.78 -18.51
C ASP A 25 8.42 -14.40 -17.81
N GLU A 26 8.67 -15.10 -16.71
CA GLU A 26 7.60 -15.70 -15.92
C GLU A 26 6.83 -14.62 -15.13
N MET A 27 5.50 -14.76 -15.09
CA MET A 27 4.65 -13.92 -14.27
C MET A 27 4.98 -14.16 -12.79
N PRO A 28 5.15 -13.11 -11.97
CA PRO A 28 5.36 -13.28 -10.53
C PRO A 28 4.18 -13.99 -9.85
N ASP A 29 4.45 -14.74 -8.79
CA ASP A 29 3.42 -15.42 -7.99
C ASP A 29 2.55 -14.43 -7.20
N ALA A 30 3.10 -13.27 -6.84
CA ALA A 30 2.40 -12.20 -6.12
C ALA A 30 3.10 -10.85 -6.28
N PHE A 31 2.35 -9.77 -6.09
CA PHE A 31 2.85 -8.40 -6.01
C PHE A 31 2.71 -7.83 -4.59
N ALA A 32 3.70 -7.08 -4.14
CA ALA A 32 3.62 -6.28 -2.92
C ALA A 32 3.79 -4.80 -3.27
N ALA A 33 2.71 -4.05 -3.22
CA ALA A 33 2.75 -2.62 -3.49
C ALA A 33 3.15 -1.82 -2.25
N VAL A 34 3.90 -0.75 -2.46
CA VAL A 34 4.40 0.12 -1.38
C VAL A 34 3.26 0.81 -0.62
N ASN A 35 2.14 1.08 -1.29
CA ASN A 35 0.93 1.61 -0.68
C ASN A 35 -0.33 1.19 -1.45
N ASP A 36 -1.51 1.50 -0.89
CA ASP A 36 -2.79 1.13 -1.46
C ASP A 36 -3.11 1.84 -2.79
N TYR A 37 -2.66 3.08 -2.98
CA TYR A 37 -2.88 3.80 -4.25
C TYR A 37 -2.20 3.08 -5.42
N ILE A 38 -0.97 2.62 -5.21
CA ILE A 38 -0.22 1.82 -6.19
C ILE A 38 -0.91 0.48 -6.43
N ALA A 39 -1.32 -0.22 -5.35
CA ALA A 39 -2.02 -1.48 -5.45
C ALA A 39 -3.32 -1.38 -6.24
N LEU A 40 -4.12 -0.33 -6.00
CA LEU A 40 -5.38 -0.10 -6.71
C LEU A 40 -5.18 0.20 -8.19
N GLY A 41 -4.14 0.97 -8.53
CA GLY A 41 -3.74 1.19 -9.93
C GLY A 41 -3.32 -0.10 -10.62
N ALA A 42 -2.54 -0.93 -9.93
CA ALA A 42 -2.11 -2.25 -10.41
C ALA A 42 -3.29 -3.21 -10.60
N ILE A 43 -4.23 -3.28 -9.65
CA ILE A 43 -5.47 -4.08 -9.77
C ILE A 43 -6.24 -3.71 -11.04
N ARG A 44 -6.41 -2.42 -11.31
CA ARG A 44 -7.09 -1.95 -12.51
C ARG A 44 -6.38 -2.39 -13.79
N ALA A 45 -5.04 -2.29 -13.82
CA ALA A 45 -4.25 -2.74 -14.96
C ALA A 45 -4.35 -4.25 -15.19
N MET A 46 -4.26 -5.04 -14.11
CA MET A 46 -4.42 -6.49 -14.16
C MET A 46 -5.80 -6.90 -14.67
N GLN A 47 -6.86 -6.24 -14.22
CA GLN A 47 -8.23 -6.51 -14.68
C GLN A 47 -8.38 -6.24 -16.18
N GLU A 48 -7.86 -5.14 -16.70
CA GLU A 48 -7.93 -4.78 -18.10
C GLU A 48 -7.18 -5.78 -19.00
N LEU A 49 -6.07 -6.32 -18.52
CA LEU A 49 -5.25 -7.29 -19.24
C LEU A 49 -5.63 -8.75 -18.97
N ASN A 50 -6.69 -9.00 -18.17
CA ASN A 50 -7.10 -10.33 -17.72
C ASN A 50 -5.97 -11.11 -17.00
N VAL A 51 -5.12 -10.40 -16.26
CA VAL A 51 -4.08 -10.96 -15.39
C VAL A 51 -4.65 -11.14 -14.00
N ASN A 52 -4.45 -12.31 -13.41
CA ASN A 52 -4.90 -12.63 -12.05
C ASN A 52 -3.70 -13.05 -11.19
N VAL A 53 -3.09 -12.09 -10.52
CA VAL A 53 -1.96 -12.30 -9.60
C VAL A 53 -2.31 -11.68 -8.26
N PRO A 54 -2.11 -12.38 -7.14
CA PRO A 54 -2.32 -11.83 -5.80
C PRO A 54 -1.54 -10.53 -5.58
N ILE A 55 -2.17 -9.56 -4.92
CA ILE A 55 -1.52 -8.29 -4.60
C ILE A 55 -1.86 -7.79 -3.21
N THR A 56 -0.88 -7.21 -2.53
CA THR A 56 -1.05 -6.54 -1.24
C THR A 56 -0.70 -5.06 -1.34
N GLY A 57 -1.32 -4.25 -0.46
CA GLY A 57 -1.03 -2.83 -0.28
C GLY A 57 -0.53 -2.50 1.12
N PHE A 58 -0.49 -1.21 1.43
CA PHE A 58 -0.13 -0.66 2.73
C PHE A 58 -0.89 0.65 2.95
N ASP A 59 -1.36 0.92 4.14
CA ASP A 59 -2.08 2.08 4.67
C ASP A 59 -3.54 1.86 5.04
N ASP A 60 -4.23 0.87 4.51
CA ASP A 60 -5.67 0.62 4.69
C ASP A 60 -6.51 1.90 4.47
N ILE A 61 -6.38 2.47 3.28
CA ILE A 61 -7.23 3.60 2.88
C ILE A 61 -8.67 3.14 2.66
N SER A 62 -9.62 4.07 2.74
CA SER A 62 -11.05 3.74 2.61
C SER A 62 -11.39 2.99 1.32
N PHE A 63 -10.73 3.32 0.21
CA PHE A 63 -10.96 2.66 -1.08
C PHE A 63 -10.50 1.19 -1.12
N ALA A 64 -9.59 0.77 -0.24
CA ALA A 64 -9.09 -0.60 -0.21
C ALA A 64 -10.20 -1.64 0.03
N SER A 65 -11.21 -1.31 0.83
CA SER A 65 -12.35 -2.18 1.11
C SER A 65 -13.43 -2.15 0.03
N TYR A 66 -13.47 -1.12 -0.81
CA TYR A 66 -14.48 -0.93 -1.86
C TYR A 66 -13.99 -1.32 -3.26
N SER A 67 -12.71 -1.62 -3.41
CA SER A 67 -12.17 -2.11 -4.69
C SER A 67 -12.68 -3.51 -5.02
N THR A 68 -12.59 -3.89 -6.28
CA THR A 68 -12.90 -5.24 -6.76
C THR A 68 -11.69 -5.77 -7.51
N PRO A 69 -11.00 -6.82 -7.00
CA PRO A 69 -11.17 -7.41 -5.68
C PRO A 69 -10.88 -6.41 -4.55
N SER A 70 -11.44 -6.64 -3.36
CA SER A 70 -11.13 -5.85 -2.18
C SER A 70 -9.67 -6.10 -1.76
N LEU A 71 -8.94 -5.02 -1.42
CA LEU A 71 -7.48 -5.06 -1.27
C LEU A 71 -7.05 -5.53 0.11
N THR A 72 -6.29 -6.61 0.17
CA THR A 72 -5.49 -7.01 1.33
C THR A 72 -4.39 -5.98 1.56
N THR A 73 -4.29 -5.45 2.78
CA THR A 73 -3.38 -4.35 3.08
C THR A 73 -2.92 -4.36 4.54
N VAL A 74 -1.92 -3.57 4.85
CA VAL A 74 -1.45 -3.36 6.21
C VAL A 74 -2.08 -2.09 6.77
N ARG A 75 -2.85 -2.24 7.85
CA ARG A 75 -3.45 -1.11 8.57
C ARG A 75 -2.44 -0.50 9.54
N VAL A 76 -2.23 0.80 9.41
CA VAL A 76 -1.51 1.62 10.37
C VAL A 76 -2.52 2.35 11.25
N ASN A 77 -2.41 2.25 12.57
CA ASN A 77 -3.24 3.04 13.48
C ASN A 77 -2.79 4.51 13.46
N LYS A 78 -3.21 5.22 12.42
CA LYS A 78 -2.80 6.62 12.13
C LYS A 78 -3.20 7.57 13.27
N ARG A 79 -4.35 7.33 13.91
CA ARG A 79 -4.82 8.13 15.04
C ARG A 79 -3.87 7.99 16.22
N TYR A 80 -3.58 6.77 16.63
CA TYR A 80 -2.68 6.50 17.75
C TYR A 80 -1.26 7.00 17.44
N LEU A 81 -0.79 6.82 16.22
CA LEU A 81 0.50 7.35 15.78
C LEU A 81 0.56 8.88 15.93
N GLY A 82 -0.49 9.58 15.53
CA GLY A 82 -0.60 11.03 15.73
C GLY A 82 -0.63 11.45 17.21
N GLU A 83 -1.39 10.74 18.04
CA GLU A 83 -1.46 10.98 19.50
C GLU A 83 -0.07 10.80 20.15
N VAL A 84 0.64 9.73 19.81
CA VAL A 84 2.01 9.47 20.31
C VAL A 84 2.98 10.54 19.83
N ALA A 85 2.91 10.95 18.57
CA ALA A 85 3.78 11.98 18.01
C ALA A 85 3.61 13.32 18.73
N VAL A 86 2.36 13.77 18.93
CA VAL A 86 2.06 15.01 19.65
C VAL A 86 2.52 14.95 21.09
N LYS A 87 2.25 13.83 21.78
CA LYS A 87 2.69 13.63 23.17
C LYS A 87 4.22 13.75 23.28
N ARG A 88 4.95 13.11 22.38
CA ARG A 88 6.42 13.18 22.35
C ARG A 88 6.95 14.55 22.01
N LEU A 89 6.28 15.27 21.13
CA LEU A 89 6.65 16.67 20.84
C LEU A 89 6.52 17.56 22.07
N ILE A 90 5.41 17.44 22.82
CA ILE A 90 5.20 18.19 24.07
C ILE A 90 6.26 17.85 25.13
N GLU A 91 6.56 16.56 25.32
CA GLU A 91 7.59 16.11 26.25
C GLU A 91 8.98 16.66 25.89
N LYS A 92 9.28 16.79 24.60
CA LYS A 92 10.56 17.35 24.13
C LYS A 92 10.70 18.85 24.43
N PHE A 93 9.61 19.60 24.45
CA PHE A 93 9.61 21.02 24.88
C PHE A 93 9.85 21.18 26.38
N SER A 94 9.69 20.12 27.18
CA SER A 94 9.89 20.12 28.63
C SER A 94 11.30 19.68 29.07
N GLU A 95 12.32 19.90 28.23
CA GLU A 95 13.75 19.63 28.50
C GLU A 95 14.15 18.15 28.65
N ASN A 96 13.36 17.23 28.11
CA ASN A 96 13.75 15.83 28.08
C ASN A 96 14.59 15.52 26.83
N GLU A 97 15.91 15.53 26.98
CA GLU A 97 16.87 15.38 25.87
C GLU A 97 16.98 13.94 25.33
N ASN A 98 16.24 12.98 25.86
CA ASN A 98 16.37 11.59 25.44
C ASN A 98 15.81 11.37 24.01
N THR A 99 16.67 10.90 23.13
CA THR A 99 16.25 10.43 21.81
C THR A 99 15.60 9.05 21.95
N LEU A 100 14.33 8.94 21.57
CA LEU A 100 13.58 7.70 21.62
C LEU A 100 13.12 7.30 20.22
N LYS A 101 13.21 6.01 19.92
CA LYS A 101 12.55 5.40 18.77
C LYS A 101 11.30 4.68 19.28
N ILE A 102 10.14 5.10 18.80
CA ILE A 102 8.85 4.48 19.14
C ILE A 102 8.32 3.78 17.89
N MET A 103 7.95 2.53 18.05
CA MET A 103 7.30 1.75 17.01
C MET A 103 5.84 1.52 17.39
N VAL A 104 4.94 1.78 16.45
CA VAL A 104 3.51 1.47 16.59
C VAL A 104 3.21 0.22 15.79
N SER A 105 2.54 -0.75 16.41
CA SER A 105 2.15 -1.98 15.75
C SER A 105 1.21 -1.74 14.59
N THR A 106 1.35 -2.55 13.55
CA THR A 106 0.46 -2.60 12.40
C THR A 106 -0.34 -3.91 12.40
N GLU A 107 -1.39 -3.97 11.60
CA GLU A 107 -2.28 -5.12 11.46
C GLU A 107 -2.46 -5.46 9.98
N ILE A 108 -2.39 -6.75 9.63
CA ILE A 108 -2.73 -7.20 8.28
C ILE A 108 -4.25 -7.34 8.19
N ILE A 109 -4.84 -6.68 7.20
CA ILE A 109 -6.25 -6.77 6.87
C ILE A 109 -6.39 -7.62 5.61
N GLU A 110 -6.66 -8.89 5.81
CA GLU A 110 -6.83 -9.84 4.72
C GLU A 110 -8.17 -9.62 4.01
N ARG A 111 -8.13 -9.54 2.66
CA ARG A 111 -9.27 -9.37 1.78
C ARG A 111 -9.13 -10.23 0.51
N ASP A 112 -9.90 -9.93 -0.53
CA ASP A 112 -10.04 -10.81 -1.70
C ASP A 112 -8.86 -10.76 -2.66
N SER A 113 -8.03 -9.70 -2.65
CA SER A 113 -6.89 -9.56 -3.56
C SER A 113 -5.76 -10.56 -3.34
N THR A 114 -5.83 -11.40 -2.31
CA THR A 114 -4.87 -12.47 -1.99
C THR A 114 -5.52 -13.84 -1.86
N LYS A 115 -6.76 -14.00 -2.32
CA LYS A 115 -7.50 -15.28 -2.31
C LYS A 115 -7.54 -15.93 -3.68
#